data_317242f118892d8400d7f4cfeb3f703c
#
_entry.id   317242f118892d8400d7f4cfeb3f703c
#
_cell.length_a   1.000
_cell.length_b   1.000
_cell.length_c   1.000
_cell.angle_alpha   90.00
_cell.angle_beta   90.00
_cell.angle_gamma   90.00
#
_symmetry.space_group_name_H-M   'P 1'
#
loop_
_entity.id
_entity.type
_entity.pdbx_description
1 polymer ?
#
loop_
_entity_poly.entity_id
_entity_poly.type
_entity_poly.pdbx_seq_one_letter_code
_entity_poly.pdbx_strand_id
1 'polypeptide(L)'
;MPFSRTLKIAPSLLASDFSQFGAECRAIEAEGADWVHVDVMDGHFVSNLTFGPGICAAIRPHISKVMDVHLMIAPADPYLEAFAKAGADVISVHIEAGPHTHRTLQTIRSLGAKAGLAINPGTGIEAVEYLLDDIDLINVMTVNPGFGGQTLIPAQIEKVRRLRALIGARPIHIEIDGGVTLGNAAMLVAAGADVLVAGTSVFKGGTPANPAPYGANIAALRAAALA
;
A
#
# COMPACT_ATOMS: atom_id res chain seq x y z
N MET A 1 11.67 -14.62 3.40
CA MET A 1 10.68 -15.57 3.99
C MET A 1 9.89 -16.21 2.85
N PRO A 2 9.39 -17.44 2.98
CA PRO A 2 8.51 -18.02 1.96
C PRO A 2 7.26 -17.15 1.79
N PHE A 3 6.72 -17.08 0.58
CA PHE A 3 5.49 -16.35 0.27
C PHE A 3 4.30 -16.91 1.08
N SER A 4 3.52 -16.02 1.69
CA SER A 4 2.33 -16.38 2.46
C SER A 4 1.22 -15.38 2.19
N ARG A 5 0.02 -15.89 1.88
CA ARG A 5 -1.21 -15.10 1.72
C ARG A 5 -1.93 -14.82 3.04
N THR A 6 -1.25 -14.91 4.19
CA THR A 6 -1.85 -14.45 5.44
C THR A 6 -2.18 -12.97 5.34
N LEU A 7 -3.35 -12.60 5.83
CA LEU A 7 -3.82 -11.22 5.86
C LEU A 7 -2.81 -10.30 6.56
N LYS A 8 -2.53 -9.18 5.96
CA LYS A 8 -1.69 -8.11 6.49
C LYS A 8 -2.48 -6.82 6.61
N ILE A 9 -2.28 -6.10 7.71
CA ILE A 9 -2.78 -4.74 7.90
C ILE A 9 -1.59 -3.79 7.75
N ALA A 10 -1.72 -2.86 6.81
CA ALA A 10 -0.73 -1.86 6.47
C ALA A 10 -1.26 -0.44 6.78
N PRO A 11 -1.03 0.10 7.99
CA PRO A 11 -1.43 1.47 8.30
C PRO A 11 -0.76 2.48 7.35
N SER A 12 -1.57 3.35 6.72
CA SER A 12 -1.07 4.44 5.88
C SER A 12 -0.70 5.65 6.72
N LEU A 13 0.56 6.05 6.66
CA LEU A 13 1.08 7.24 7.35
C LEU A 13 0.44 8.54 6.87
N LEU A 14 -0.28 8.53 5.75
CA LEU A 14 -1.05 9.70 5.28
C LEU A 14 -2.10 10.17 6.32
N ALA A 15 -2.55 9.29 7.21
CA ALA A 15 -3.52 9.60 8.26
C ALA A 15 -2.88 9.86 9.64
N SER A 16 -1.55 9.80 9.77
CA SER A 16 -0.80 9.99 11.01
C SER A 16 -0.44 11.47 11.26
N ASP A 17 0.14 11.76 12.40
CA ASP A 17 0.74 13.07 12.69
C ASP A 17 2.12 13.18 12.01
N PHE A 18 2.21 13.95 10.93
CA PHE A 18 3.44 14.14 10.16
C PHE A 18 4.59 14.74 10.98
N SER A 19 4.28 15.49 12.05
CA SER A 19 5.31 16.06 12.93
C SER A 19 5.99 15.00 13.81
N GLN A 20 5.43 13.78 13.89
CA GLN A 20 5.87 12.70 14.78
C GLN A 20 6.08 11.36 14.07
N PHE A 21 6.35 11.34 12.74
CA PHE A 21 6.41 10.12 11.93
C PHE A 21 7.20 8.96 12.57
N GLY A 22 8.40 9.22 13.11
CA GLY A 22 9.19 8.17 13.75
C GLY A 22 8.52 7.58 14.99
N ALA A 23 7.77 8.38 15.76
CA ALA A 23 7.01 7.90 16.91
C ALA A 23 5.74 7.14 16.47
N GLU A 24 5.06 7.62 15.44
CA GLU A 24 3.91 6.94 14.82
C GLU A 24 4.28 5.56 14.29
N CYS A 25 5.40 5.45 13.55
CA CYS A 25 5.89 4.17 13.04
C CYS A 25 6.12 3.15 14.16
N ARG A 26 6.83 3.56 15.23
CA ARG A 26 7.04 2.67 16.38
C ARG A 26 5.74 2.27 17.06
N ALA A 27 4.82 3.23 17.21
CA ALA A 27 3.53 3.00 17.86
C ALA A 27 2.68 1.97 17.11
N ILE A 28 2.49 2.13 15.78
CA ILE A 28 1.69 1.18 14.99
C ILE A 28 2.33 -0.20 14.92
N GLU A 29 3.67 -0.30 14.85
CA GLU A 29 4.36 -1.60 14.89
C GLU A 29 4.17 -2.32 16.22
N ALA A 30 4.34 -1.60 17.35
CA ALA A 30 4.14 -2.16 18.68
C ALA A 30 2.70 -2.64 18.89
N GLU A 31 1.74 -1.98 18.26
CA GLU A 31 0.31 -2.27 18.31
C GLU A 31 -0.16 -3.28 17.24
N GLY A 32 0.76 -3.93 16.51
CA GLY A 32 0.44 -5.10 15.71
C GLY A 32 0.22 -4.87 14.22
N ALA A 33 0.69 -3.75 13.66
CA ALA A 33 0.78 -3.55 12.22
C ALA A 33 1.74 -4.60 11.60
N ASP A 34 1.39 -5.11 10.41
CA ASP A 34 2.24 -6.03 9.67
C ASP A 34 3.21 -5.30 8.76
N TRP A 35 2.76 -4.22 8.14
CA TRP A 35 3.52 -3.35 7.24
C TRP A 35 3.31 -1.89 7.63
N VAL A 36 4.09 -0.99 7.04
CA VAL A 36 3.91 0.46 7.13
C VAL A 36 3.75 0.98 5.71
N HIS A 37 2.59 1.56 5.40
CA HIS A 37 2.29 2.08 4.07
C HIS A 37 2.59 3.58 3.97
N VAL A 38 3.30 3.96 2.90
CA VAL A 38 3.85 5.31 2.70
C VAL A 38 3.37 5.87 1.37
N ASP A 39 2.41 6.80 1.41
CA ASP A 39 1.81 7.44 0.23
C ASP A 39 2.63 8.66 -0.22
N VAL A 40 3.33 8.55 -1.35
CA VAL A 40 4.15 9.60 -1.95
C VAL A 40 3.40 10.26 -3.10
N MET A 41 3.21 11.58 -3.02
CA MET A 41 2.43 12.39 -3.97
C MET A 41 3.22 13.60 -4.42
N ASP A 42 3.14 13.93 -5.72
CA ASP A 42 3.97 14.97 -6.36
C ASP A 42 3.23 16.26 -6.74
N GLY A 43 1.91 16.32 -6.52
CA GLY A 43 1.08 17.45 -6.93
C GLY A 43 0.86 17.52 -8.46
N HIS A 44 1.32 16.51 -9.22
CA HIS A 44 1.18 16.42 -10.66
C HIS A 44 0.37 15.18 -11.09
N PHE A 45 0.78 13.99 -10.70
CA PHE A 45 0.00 12.75 -10.94
C PHE A 45 -1.32 12.78 -10.16
N VAL A 46 -1.26 13.30 -8.93
CA VAL A 46 -2.42 13.60 -8.08
C VAL A 46 -2.36 15.06 -7.62
N SER A 47 -3.49 15.66 -7.26
CA SER A 47 -3.56 17.08 -6.86
C SER A 47 -3.07 17.37 -5.44
N ASN A 48 -2.61 16.36 -4.71
CA ASN A 48 -2.03 16.49 -3.37
C ASN A 48 -0.50 16.35 -3.43
N LEU A 49 0.18 16.92 -2.45
CA LEU A 49 1.64 16.86 -2.27
C LEU A 49 1.94 16.35 -0.87
N THR A 50 2.79 15.33 -0.75
CA THR A 50 3.15 14.77 0.56
C THR A 50 4.64 14.87 0.84
N PHE A 51 5.40 13.83 0.66
CA PHE A 51 6.81 13.75 1.01
C PHE A 51 7.59 12.87 0.02
N GLY A 52 8.90 12.86 0.14
CA GLY A 52 9.78 12.15 -0.76
C GLY A 52 10.74 11.19 -0.04
N PRO A 53 11.79 10.69 -0.75
CA PRO A 53 12.70 9.66 -0.23
C PRO A 53 13.45 10.09 1.04
N GLY A 54 13.63 11.40 1.28
CA GLY A 54 14.25 11.89 2.52
C GLY A 54 13.45 11.55 3.77
N ILE A 55 12.11 11.60 3.70
CA ILE A 55 11.24 11.18 4.81
C ILE A 55 11.29 9.66 4.97
N CYS A 56 11.26 8.89 3.87
CA CYS A 56 11.40 7.43 3.93
C CYS A 56 12.71 7.03 4.64
N ALA A 57 13.84 7.67 4.29
CA ALA A 57 15.12 7.44 4.96
C ALA A 57 15.08 7.80 6.45
N ALA A 58 14.39 8.90 6.81
CA ALA A 58 14.28 9.34 8.20
C ALA A 58 13.43 8.41 9.07
N ILE A 59 12.37 7.81 8.51
CA ILE A 59 11.49 6.89 9.25
C ILE A 59 12.01 5.45 9.25
N ARG A 60 12.84 5.03 8.28
CA ARG A 60 13.37 3.64 8.18
C ARG A 60 13.97 3.11 9.48
N PRO A 61 14.77 3.86 10.25
CA PRO A 61 15.31 3.38 11.54
C PRO A 61 14.24 3.09 12.61
N HIS A 62 13.02 3.56 12.40
CA HIS A 62 11.88 3.39 13.31
C HIS A 62 10.92 2.28 12.88
N ILE A 63 11.21 1.61 11.78
CA ILE A 63 10.39 0.54 11.19
C ILE A 63 11.21 -0.75 11.14
N SER A 64 10.75 -1.83 11.78
CA SER A 64 11.35 -3.16 11.68
C SER A 64 10.61 -4.06 10.68
N LYS A 65 9.40 -3.68 10.32
CA LYS A 65 8.52 -4.36 9.38
C LYS A 65 8.76 -3.89 7.94
N VAL A 66 7.96 -4.38 7.02
CA VAL A 66 7.98 -3.97 5.61
C VAL A 66 7.58 -2.50 5.51
N MET A 67 8.43 -1.70 4.87
CA MET A 67 8.11 -0.34 4.42
C MET A 67 7.63 -0.41 2.97
N ASP A 68 6.34 -0.28 2.78
CA ASP A 68 5.64 -0.35 1.52
C ASP A 68 5.40 1.07 0.99
N VAL A 69 6.08 1.41 -0.10
CA VAL A 69 6.10 2.77 -0.64
C VAL A 69 5.29 2.84 -1.93
N HIS A 70 4.17 3.56 -1.86
CA HIS A 70 3.27 3.77 -2.98
C HIS A 70 3.55 5.12 -3.65
N LEU A 71 4.00 5.08 -4.90
CA LEU A 71 4.42 6.25 -5.67
C LEU A 71 3.28 6.75 -6.56
N MET A 72 2.54 7.73 -6.10
CA MET A 72 1.58 8.53 -6.88
C MET A 72 2.30 9.73 -7.48
N ILE A 73 3.33 9.44 -8.30
CA ILE A 73 4.19 10.44 -8.96
C ILE A 73 4.41 10.09 -10.43
N ALA A 74 4.54 11.07 -11.29
CA ALA A 74 4.80 10.88 -12.72
C ALA A 74 5.81 11.91 -13.26
N PRO A 75 6.93 11.43 -13.87
CA PRO A 75 7.37 10.03 -13.98
C PRO A 75 7.97 9.51 -12.66
N ALA A 76 7.81 8.21 -12.38
CA ALA A 76 8.37 7.58 -11.18
C ALA A 76 9.85 7.15 -11.36
N ASP A 77 10.25 6.76 -12.57
CA ASP A 77 11.55 6.18 -12.89
C ASP A 77 12.75 6.95 -12.31
N PRO A 78 12.83 8.31 -12.36
CA PRO A 78 13.98 9.06 -11.84
C PRO A 78 14.19 8.92 -10.32
N TYR A 79 13.19 8.47 -9.57
CA TYR A 79 13.20 8.45 -8.10
C TYR A 79 13.36 7.04 -7.51
N LEU A 80 13.26 5.98 -8.32
CA LEU A 80 13.27 4.58 -7.84
C LEU A 80 14.51 4.26 -7.01
N GLU A 81 15.69 4.65 -7.49
CA GLU A 81 16.95 4.41 -6.77
C GLU A 81 16.98 5.13 -5.41
N ALA A 82 16.45 6.35 -5.35
CA ALA A 82 16.41 7.12 -4.12
C ALA A 82 15.48 6.48 -3.06
N PHE A 83 14.31 5.96 -3.47
CA PHE A 83 13.41 5.24 -2.56
C PHE A 83 13.97 3.89 -2.12
N ALA A 84 14.59 3.12 -3.03
CA ALA A 84 15.26 1.88 -2.67
C ALA A 84 16.40 2.11 -1.66
N LYS A 85 17.25 3.13 -1.89
CA LYS A 85 18.30 3.54 -0.93
C LYS A 85 17.75 4.05 0.39
N ALA A 86 16.57 4.66 0.39
CA ALA A 86 15.86 5.08 1.60
C ALA A 86 15.32 3.90 2.43
N GLY A 87 15.41 2.67 1.90
CA GLY A 87 15.05 1.44 2.60
C GLY A 87 13.63 0.98 2.33
N ALA A 88 13.01 1.35 1.20
CA ALA A 88 11.74 0.78 0.77
C ALA A 88 11.90 -0.72 0.50
N ASP A 89 11.08 -1.55 1.14
CA ASP A 89 11.05 -3.00 0.90
C ASP A 89 10.16 -3.35 -0.31
N VAL A 90 9.08 -2.58 -0.50
CA VAL A 90 8.19 -2.63 -1.66
C VAL A 90 8.12 -1.23 -2.26
N ILE A 91 8.16 -1.14 -3.59
CA ILE A 91 7.91 0.11 -4.33
C ILE A 91 6.81 -0.15 -5.33
N SER A 92 5.66 0.47 -5.12
CA SER A 92 4.52 0.40 -6.01
C SER A 92 4.45 1.64 -6.90
N VAL A 93 4.40 1.43 -8.22
CA VAL A 93 4.27 2.49 -9.23
C VAL A 93 2.95 2.33 -9.97
N HIS A 94 2.32 3.43 -10.34
CA HIS A 94 1.13 3.39 -11.16
C HIS A 94 1.44 3.01 -12.61
N ILE A 95 0.62 2.11 -13.17
CA ILE A 95 0.74 1.77 -14.59
C ILE A 95 0.50 3.00 -15.48
N GLU A 96 -0.27 3.96 -14.99
CA GLU A 96 -0.60 5.21 -15.67
C GLU A 96 0.52 6.27 -15.56
N ALA A 97 1.54 6.05 -14.72
CA ALA A 97 2.59 7.04 -14.45
C ALA A 97 3.68 7.10 -15.55
N GLY A 98 3.66 6.18 -16.51
CA GLY A 98 4.64 6.20 -17.61
C GLY A 98 4.43 5.10 -18.64
N PRO A 99 5.01 5.24 -19.83
CA PRO A 99 4.76 4.33 -20.95
C PRO A 99 5.55 3.00 -20.86
N HIS A 100 6.51 2.88 -19.96
CA HIS A 100 7.47 1.77 -19.93
C HIS A 100 7.41 0.98 -18.62
N THR A 101 6.21 0.70 -18.12
CA THR A 101 5.96 0.05 -16.82
C THR A 101 6.73 -1.26 -16.64
N HIS A 102 6.82 -2.09 -17.68
CA HIS A 102 7.60 -3.34 -17.63
C HIS A 102 9.07 -3.06 -17.22
N ARG A 103 9.74 -2.12 -17.87
CA ARG A 103 11.12 -1.72 -17.54
C ARG A 103 11.21 -1.15 -16.13
N THR A 104 10.24 -0.34 -15.72
CA THR A 104 10.17 0.25 -14.38
C THR A 104 10.12 -0.83 -13.29
N LEU A 105 9.27 -1.86 -13.46
CA LEU A 105 9.19 -3.01 -12.53
C LEU A 105 10.51 -3.77 -12.45
N GLN A 106 11.16 -4.04 -13.58
CA GLN A 106 12.48 -4.68 -13.62
C GLN A 106 13.54 -3.83 -12.93
N THR A 107 13.50 -2.51 -13.09
CA THR A 107 14.41 -1.58 -12.40
C THR A 107 14.21 -1.67 -10.89
N ILE A 108 12.97 -1.64 -10.38
CA ILE A 108 12.68 -1.79 -8.93
C ILE A 108 13.30 -3.09 -8.41
N ARG A 109 13.08 -4.22 -9.08
CA ARG A 109 13.64 -5.51 -8.69
C ARG A 109 15.17 -5.52 -8.71
N SER A 110 15.79 -4.88 -9.70
CA SER A 110 17.27 -4.79 -9.80
C SER A 110 17.89 -3.96 -8.67
N LEU A 111 17.11 -3.05 -8.07
CA LEU A 111 17.49 -2.27 -6.90
C LEU A 111 17.31 -3.02 -5.58
N GLY A 112 16.78 -4.25 -5.61
CA GLY A 112 16.60 -5.13 -4.45
C GLY A 112 15.26 -4.94 -3.72
N ALA A 113 14.39 -4.05 -4.18
CA ALA A 113 13.03 -3.91 -3.67
C ALA A 113 12.05 -4.87 -4.37
N LYS A 114 10.92 -5.16 -3.74
CA LYS A 114 9.79 -5.84 -4.36
C LYS A 114 9.05 -4.90 -5.29
N ALA A 115 8.69 -5.39 -6.47
CA ALA A 115 8.01 -4.58 -7.48
C ALA A 115 6.48 -4.62 -7.28
N GLY A 116 5.92 -3.48 -6.92
CA GLY A 116 4.49 -3.26 -6.84
C GLY A 116 3.95 -2.56 -8.09
N LEU A 117 2.77 -2.95 -8.54
CA LEU A 117 2.02 -2.28 -9.60
C LEU A 117 0.71 -1.75 -9.05
N ALA A 118 0.55 -0.43 -9.04
CA ALA A 118 -0.70 0.23 -8.70
C ALA A 118 -1.57 0.45 -9.95
N ILE A 119 -2.88 0.26 -9.80
CA ILE A 119 -3.86 0.48 -10.87
C ILE A 119 -5.02 1.34 -10.37
N ASN A 120 -5.35 2.39 -11.12
CA ASN A 120 -6.46 3.29 -10.81
C ASN A 120 -7.84 2.62 -10.96
N PRO A 121 -8.90 3.18 -10.36
CA PRO A 121 -10.25 2.63 -10.51
C PRO A 121 -10.71 2.45 -11.95
N GLY A 122 -10.34 3.36 -12.85
CA GLY A 122 -10.70 3.31 -14.27
C GLY A 122 -9.86 2.37 -15.13
N THR A 123 -8.73 1.83 -14.63
CA THR A 123 -7.81 0.99 -15.38
C THR A 123 -8.24 -0.47 -15.34
N GLY A 124 -8.30 -1.11 -16.51
CA GLY A 124 -8.66 -2.54 -16.64
C GLY A 124 -7.52 -3.47 -16.20
N ILE A 125 -7.87 -4.71 -15.84
CA ILE A 125 -6.89 -5.71 -15.43
C ILE A 125 -6.07 -6.27 -16.62
N GLU A 126 -6.53 -6.08 -17.82
CA GLU A 126 -5.87 -6.49 -19.05
C GLU A 126 -4.47 -5.88 -19.18
N ALA A 127 -4.28 -4.70 -18.60
CA ALA A 127 -3.00 -4.02 -18.56
C ALA A 127 -1.93 -4.75 -17.69
N VAL A 128 -2.36 -5.65 -16.82
CA VAL A 128 -1.50 -6.37 -15.85
C VAL A 128 -1.02 -7.72 -16.41
N GLU A 129 -1.74 -8.31 -17.37
CA GLU A 129 -1.58 -9.71 -17.81
C GLU A 129 -0.14 -10.03 -18.25
N TYR A 130 0.49 -9.14 -19.00
CA TYR A 130 1.85 -9.34 -19.53
C TYR A 130 2.96 -8.89 -18.57
N LEU A 131 2.62 -8.45 -17.36
CA LEU A 131 3.55 -7.95 -16.34
C LEU A 131 3.71 -8.91 -15.15
N LEU A 132 2.89 -9.98 -15.07
CA LEU A 132 2.76 -10.84 -13.89
C LEU A 132 4.07 -11.49 -13.44
N ASP A 133 5.03 -11.72 -14.34
CA ASP A 133 6.31 -12.35 -14.00
C ASP A 133 7.30 -11.35 -13.35
N ASP A 134 7.03 -10.04 -13.48
CA ASP A 134 7.84 -8.96 -12.90
C ASP A 134 7.17 -8.26 -11.69
N ILE A 135 5.99 -8.76 -11.24
CA ILE A 135 5.21 -8.18 -10.15
C ILE A 135 5.31 -9.05 -8.89
N ASP A 136 5.53 -8.45 -7.74
CA ASP A 136 5.44 -9.07 -6.42
C ASP A 136 4.15 -8.67 -5.67
N LEU A 137 3.56 -7.51 -6.03
CA LEU A 137 2.35 -6.94 -5.42
C LEU A 137 1.54 -6.15 -6.45
N ILE A 138 0.20 -6.28 -6.40
CA ILE A 138 -0.72 -5.42 -7.15
C ILE A 138 -1.50 -4.58 -6.14
N ASN A 139 -1.27 -3.26 -6.15
CA ASN A 139 -2.04 -2.29 -5.38
C ASN A 139 -3.28 -1.87 -6.19
N VAL A 140 -4.45 -2.30 -5.73
CA VAL A 140 -5.74 -1.94 -6.33
C VAL A 140 -6.27 -0.68 -5.65
N MET A 141 -6.25 0.43 -6.36
CA MET A 141 -6.91 1.64 -5.89
C MET A 141 -8.41 1.43 -5.87
N THR A 142 -8.98 1.43 -4.68
CA THR A 142 -10.43 1.31 -4.47
C THR A 142 -11.11 2.65 -4.25
N VAL A 143 -10.34 3.72 -4.33
CA VAL A 143 -10.75 5.13 -4.39
C VAL A 143 -9.91 5.84 -5.46
N ASN A 144 -10.24 7.07 -5.82
CA ASN A 144 -9.32 7.89 -6.63
C ASN A 144 -8.09 8.27 -5.79
N PRO A 145 -6.87 8.07 -6.28
CA PRO A 145 -5.66 8.39 -5.53
C PRO A 145 -5.55 9.88 -5.21
N GLY A 146 -4.86 10.23 -4.10
CA GLY A 146 -4.54 11.59 -3.72
C GLY A 146 -5.01 12.03 -2.33
N PHE A 147 -6.06 11.45 -1.77
CA PHE A 147 -6.60 11.84 -0.46
C PHE A 147 -7.11 10.64 0.33
N GLY A 148 -6.88 10.66 1.66
CA GLY A 148 -7.48 9.69 2.57
C GLY A 148 -8.95 9.97 2.89
N GLY A 149 -9.61 9.04 3.60
CA GLY A 149 -10.97 9.23 4.11
C GLY A 149 -12.09 9.09 3.08
N GLN A 150 -11.79 8.61 1.87
CA GLN A 150 -12.77 8.39 0.81
C GLN A 150 -13.57 7.10 1.03
N THR A 151 -14.75 7.02 0.42
CA THR A 151 -15.59 5.81 0.39
C THR A 151 -15.13 4.89 -0.74
N LEU A 152 -14.99 3.60 -0.44
CA LEU A 152 -14.65 2.54 -1.39
C LEU A 152 -15.64 2.53 -2.57
N ILE A 153 -15.11 2.42 -3.78
CA ILE A 153 -15.87 2.29 -5.04
C ILE A 153 -16.28 0.80 -5.20
N PRO A 154 -17.56 0.43 -5.09
CA PRO A 154 -17.98 -0.97 -5.03
C PRO A 154 -17.56 -1.82 -6.24
N ALA A 155 -17.47 -1.22 -7.43
CA ALA A 155 -17.05 -1.91 -8.65
C ALA A 155 -15.62 -2.49 -8.56
N GLN A 156 -14.77 -1.95 -7.67
CA GLN A 156 -13.40 -2.43 -7.50
C GLN A 156 -13.33 -3.82 -6.86
N ILE A 157 -14.35 -4.23 -6.12
CA ILE A 157 -14.41 -5.57 -5.51
C ILE A 157 -14.39 -6.66 -6.59
N GLU A 158 -15.12 -6.44 -7.68
CA GLU A 158 -15.12 -7.38 -8.81
C GLU A 158 -13.77 -7.37 -9.55
N LYS A 159 -13.12 -6.21 -9.64
CA LYS A 159 -11.74 -6.11 -10.17
C LYS A 159 -10.78 -6.98 -9.34
N VAL A 160 -10.87 -6.94 -8.01
CA VAL A 160 -10.04 -7.77 -7.11
C VAL A 160 -10.27 -9.26 -7.36
N ARG A 161 -11.53 -9.73 -7.51
CA ARG A 161 -11.84 -11.14 -7.83
C ARG A 161 -11.22 -11.57 -9.16
N ARG A 162 -11.37 -10.76 -10.18
CA ARG A 162 -10.80 -11.03 -11.51
C ARG A 162 -9.28 -11.06 -11.48
N LEU A 163 -8.64 -10.14 -10.74
CA LEU A 163 -7.18 -10.15 -10.54
C LEU A 163 -6.72 -11.40 -9.80
N ARG A 164 -7.42 -11.81 -8.75
CA ARG A 164 -7.08 -13.04 -8.02
C ARG A 164 -7.17 -14.28 -8.92
N ALA A 165 -8.18 -14.35 -9.78
CA ALA A 165 -8.32 -15.41 -10.76
C ALA A 165 -7.18 -15.39 -11.81
N LEU A 166 -6.82 -14.21 -12.30
CA LEU A 166 -5.72 -14.00 -13.27
C LEU A 166 -4.36 -14.39 -12.67
N ILE A 167 -4.07 -13.97 -11.43
CA ILE A 167 -2.82 -14.29 -10.72
C ILE A 167 -2.70 -15.80 -10.46
N GLY A 168 -3.79 -16.47 -10.15
CA GLY A 168 -3.79 -17.89 -9.83
C GLY A 168 -2.89 -18.23 -8.62
N ALA A 169 -1.96 -19.19 -8.80
CA ALA A 169 -1.04 -19.65 -7.77
C ALA A 169 0.24 -18.81 -7.63
N ARG A 170 0.46 -17.80 -8.47
CA ARG A 170 1.66 -16.96 -8.42
C ARG A 170 1.84 -16.30 -7.05
N PRO A 171 3.09 -16.11 -6.58
CA PRO A 171 3.38 -15.47 -5.29
C PRO A 171 3.25 -13.94 -5.37
N ILE A 172 2.06 -13.44 -5.76
CA ILE A 172 1.75 -12.03 -5.92
C ILE A 172 0.70 -11.66 -4.87
N HIS A 173 0.97 -10.63 -4.07
CA HIS A 173 -0.01 -10.04 -3.17
C HIS A 173 -1.03 -9.19 -3.92
N ILE A 174 -2.28 -9.18 -3.45
CA ILE A 174 -3.25 -8.14 -3.80
C ILE A 174 -3.43 -7.24 -2.59
N GLU A 175 -3.06 -5.99 -2.77
CA GLU A 175 -3.25 -4.92 -1.81
C GLU A 175 -4.48 -4.09 -2.19
N ILE A 176 -5.23 -3.68 -1.18
CA ILE A 176 -6.38 -2.79 -1.31
C ILE A 176 -6.02 -1.46 -0.70
N ASP A 177 -6.07 -0.41 -1.51
CA ASP A 177 -5.78 0.93 -1.06
C ASP A 177 -6.96 1.86 -1.31
N GLY A 178 -7.55 2.30 -0.21
CA GLY A 178 -8.61 3.28 -0.15
C GLY A 178 -9.95 2.77 0.38
N GLY A 179 -10.49 3.50 1.35
CA GLY A 179 -11.83 3.28 1.89
C GLY A 179 -12.03 1.99 2.68
N VAL A 180 -10.97 1.35 3.16
CA VAL A 180 -11.04 0.13 3.97
C VAL A 180 -11.62 0.45 5.35
N THR A 181 -12.64 -0.30 5.76
CA THR A 181 -13.36 -0.16 7.02
C THR A 181 -13.72 -1.53 7.59
N LEU A 182 -14.17 -1.57 8.85
CA LEU A 182 -14.68 -2.80 9.47
C LEU A 182 -15.85 -3.40 8.66
N GLY A 183 -16.68 -2.55 8.05
CA GLY A 183 -17.88 -2.99 7.31
C GLY A 183 -17.60 -3.62 5.96
N ASN A 184 -16.39 -3.46 5.39
CA ASN A 184 -16.08 -4.00 4.06
C ASN A 184 -14.85 -4.94 4.04
N ALA A 185 -14.10 -5.05 5.14
CA ALA A 185 -12.87 -5.83 5.21
C ALA A 185 -13.07 -7.31 4.85
N ALA A 186 -14.10 -7.99 5.39
CA ALA A 186 -14.42 -9.38 5.05
C ALA A 186 -14.65 -9.58 3.55
N MET A 187 -15.42 -8.67 2.93
CA MET A 187 -15.75 -8.74 1.51
C MET A 187 -14.51 -8.56 0.62
N LEU A 188 -13.57 -7.70 1.02
CA LEU A 188 -12.30 -7.47 0.31
C LEU A 188 -11.39 -8.70 0.38
N VAL A 189 -11.26 -9.32 1.56
CA VAL A 189 -10.49 -10.55 1.75
C VAL A 189 -11.14 -11.71 0.99
N ALA A 190 -12.46 -11.86 1.07
CA ALA A 190 -13.20 -12.88 0.29
C ALA A 190 -13.07 -12.68 -1.22
N ALA A 191 -12.87 -11.44 -1.69
CA ALA A 191 -12.56 -11.15 -3.09
C ALA A 191 -11.14 -11.55 -3.49
N GLY A 192 -10.24 -11.76 -2.52
CA GLY A 192 -8.86 -12.22 -2.76
C GLY A 192 -7.76 -11.26 -2.32
N ALA A 193 -8.07 -10.24 -1.52
CA ALA A 193 -7.06 -9.36 -0.95
C ALA A 193 -6.21 -10.08 0.11
N ASP A 194 -4.92 -9.77 0.14
CA ASP A 194 -3.96 -10.24 1.15
C ASP A 194 -3.48 -9.10 2.06
N VAL A 195 -3.51 -7.86 1.56
CA VAL A 195 -3.01 -6.67 2.25
C VAL A 195 -4.11 -5.61 2.26
N LEU A 196 -4.41 -5.06 3.42
CA LEU A 196 -5.38 -3.98 3.59
C LEU A 196 -4.67 -2.72 4.07
N VAL A 197 -4.60 -1.71 3.21
CA VAL A 197 -4.13 -0.37 3.58
C VAL A 197 -5.25 0.36 4.33
N ALA A 198 -4.93 0.84 5.54
CA ALA A 198 -5.91 1.49 6.40
C ALA A 198 -5.32 2.74 7.06
N GLY A 199 -5.80 3.91 6.68
CA GLY A 199 -5.44 5.19 7.26
C GLY A 199 -6.32 5.52 8.47
N THR A 200 -7.38 6.29 8.25
CA THR A 200 -8.31 6.76 9.30
C THR A 200 -8.86 5.63 10.17
N SER A 201 -9.10 4.45 9.59
CA SER A 201 -9.60 3.27 10.32
C SER A 201 -8.62 2.78 11.39
N VAL A 202 -7.32 3.06 11.27
CA VAL A 202 -6.30 2.68 12.27
C VAL A 202 -5.99 3.85 13.20
N PHE A 203 -5.70 5.05 12.67
CA PHE A 203 -5.18 6.16 13.47
C PHE A 203 -6.22 6.87 14.32
N LYS A 204 -7.52 6.61 14.09
CA LYS A 204 -8.61 7.27 14.81
C LYS A 204 -8.53 7.04 16.34
N GLY A 205 -8.50 8.15 17.09
CA GLY A 205 -8.59 8.16 18.55
C GLY A 205 -7.30 7.84 19.27
N GLY A 206 -6.22 7.50 18.56
CA GLY A 206 -4.89 7.27 19.12
C GLY A 206 -3.92 8.42 18.91
N THR A 207 -2.77 8.33 19.56
CA THR A 207 -1.57 9.16 19.34
C THR A 207 -0.35 8.31 19.69
N PRO A 208 0.89 8.69 19.30
CA PRO A 208 2.09 7.96 19.71
C PRO A 208 2.27 7.88 21.23
N ALA A 209 1.77 8.86 21.98
CA ALA A 209 1.79 8.87 23.45
C ALA A 209 0.68 7.98 24.06
N ASN A 210 -0.39 7.71 23.33
CA ASN A 210 -1.48 6.80 23.71
C ASN A 210 -1.85 5.91 22.53
N PRO A 211 -1.04 4.89 22.18
CA PRO A 211 -1.22 4.08 20.98
C PRO A 211 -2.27 2.96 21.12
N ALA A 212 -2.77 2.68 22.30
CA ALA A 212 -3.74 1.62 22.54
C ALA A 212 -4.96 1.63 21.59
N PRO A 213 -5.53 2.80 21.18
CA PRO A 213 -6.55 2.82 20.15
C PRO A 213 -6.08 2.29 18.79
N TYR A 214 -4.80 2.45 18.41
CA TYR A 214 -4.25 1.88 17.17
C TYR A 214 -4.34 0.35 17.20
N GLY A 215 -3.88 -0.26 18.32
CA GLY A 215 -3.94 -1.71 18.50
C GLY A 215 -5.36 -2.25 18.49
N ALA A 216 -6.28 -1.58 19.19
CA ALA A 216 -7.69 -1.94 19.18
C ALA A 216 -8.29 -1.87 17.76
N ASN A 217 -7.98 -0.83 16.99
CA ASN A 217 -8.43 -0.63 15.63
C ASN A 217 -7.86 -1.69 14.66
N ILE A 218 -6.55 -1.98 14.75
CA ILE A 218 -5.87 -3.01 13.95
C ILE A 218 -6.47 -4.38 14.25
N ALA A 219 -6.65 -4.73 15.53
CA ALA A 219 -7.23 -6.00 15.95
C ALA A 219 -8.68 -6.15 15.46
N ALA A 220 -9.49 -5.09 15.60
CA ALA A 220 -10.87 -5.08 15.12
C ALA A 220 -10.96 -5.24 13.60
N LEU A 221 -10.09 -4.53 12.84
CA LEU A 221 -10.04 -4.64 11.38
C LEU A 221 -9.63 -6.06 10.95
N ARG A 222 -8.64 -6.65 11.59
CA ARG A 222 -8.20 -8.02 11.34
C ARG A 222 -9.31 -9.04 11.65
N ALA A 223 -9.98 -8.88 12.78
CA ALA A 223 -11.10 -9.76 13.16
C ALA A 223 -12.26 -9.64 12.16
N ALA A 224 -12.64 -8.42 11.78
CA ALA A 224 -13.69 -8.18 10.79
C ALA A 224 -13.34 -8.75 9.41
N ALA A 225 -12.07 -8.72 9.02
CA ALA A 225 -11.61 -9.23 7.73
C ALA A 225 -11.59 -10.76 7.66
N LEU A 226 -11.52 -11.46 8.81
CA LEU A 226 -11.44 -12.92 8.91
C LEU A 226 -12.77 -13.56 9.31
N ALA A 227 -13.83 -12.75 9.53
CA ALA A 227 -15.18 -13.22 9.85
C ALA A 227 -15.92 -13.68 8.61
#